data_ca8dc42704949a6333f157182e4e724d
#
_entry.id   ca8dc42704949a6333f157182e4e724d
#
_cell.length_a   1.000
_cell.length_b   1.000
_cell.length_c   1.000
_cell.angle_alpha   90.00
_cell.angle_beta   90.00
_cell.angle_gamma   90.00
#
_symmetry.space_group_name_H-M   'P 1'
#
loop_
_entity.id
_entity.type
_entity.pdbx_description
1 polymer ?
#
loop_
_entity_poly.entity_id
_entity_poly.type
_entity_poly.pdbx_seq_one_letter_code
_entity_poly.pdbx_strand_id
1 'polypeptide(L)'
;MTSEVENKYGKSFCCAPWNTVWTGSNGDIKFCCASTDVLGNISNNTIEEIYNSPLAKNLRLQFLKGQKPEGCSTCWDRERGGTSIGHARDLSNQQGKDVIDDSISHTLEDGTLTKQNLKFVDLIWSNKCNFACIHCVPWLSSTISNNYKDVFTVWLDKDQRSTFEKFKDPDNFKNESKLDFIIKNSANLEEIHFNGGEPFLQTETFALIEELLKFPHHKNIKLWFHTNGSVRTYKNVDIVEDYLTKWQGKVQIAMSHDHYGSRGEYFRYGYNEEKWLENFWRFVNAGIETSLDTSITLFNVLTLKELFTWYEEQGILKHAYPSFNYVHSPEIWNFQNLGFEPDSKRKLETSLIEISKKVVRPTMYKDWYLNLQNCLELLREDYDYAIFKKDFIRAVQALDNKRNTKFLEVYPELNYIYERLYDQSI
;
A
#
# COMPACT_ATOMS: atom_id res chain seq x y z
N MET A 1 21.26 -9.14 -9.47
CA MET A 1 22.26 -8.31 -10.22
C MET A 1 22.31 -6.96 -9.51
N THR A 2 23.49 -6.45 -9.18
CA THR A 2 23.66 -5.10 -8.61
C THR A 2 23.23 -4.06 -9.63
N SER A 3 22.49 -3.02 -9.18
CA SER A 3 22.07 -1.92 -10.04
C SER A 3 23.28 -1.06 -10.46
N GLU A 4 23.14 -0.31 -11.55
CA GLU A 4 24.16 0.65 -12.00
C GLU A 4 24.53 1.65 -10.91
N VAL A 5 23.52 2.10 -10.15
CA VAL A 5 23.66 3.00 -9.01
C VAL A 5 24.49 2.36 -7.89
N GLU A 6 24.21 1.09 -7.56
CA GLU A 6 24.97 0.37 -6.53
C GLU A 6 26.43 0.12 -6.92
N ASN A 7 26.70 -0.12 -8.22
CA ASN A 7 28.05 -0.26 -8.71
C ASN A 7 28.86 1.03 -8.58
N LYS A 8 28.20 2.19 -8.69
CA LYS A 8 28.85 3.50 -8.62
C LYS A 8 28.98 4.03 -7.19
N TYR A 9 27.92 3.91 -6.38
CA TYR A 9 27.82 4.55 -5.05
C TYR A 9 27.88 3.57 -3.88
N GLY A 10 27.93 2.29 -4.15
CA GLY A 10 28.00 1.25 -3.13
C GLY A 10 26.68 0.54 -2.86
N LYS A 11 26.77 -0.70 -2.33
CA LYS A 11 25.63 -1.61 -2.16
C LYS A 11 24.55 -1.11 -1.19
N SER A 12 24.85 -0.19 -0.30
CA SER A 12 23.88 0.40 0.63
C SER A 12 23.21 1.66 0.10
N PHE A 13 23.63 2.16 -1.07
CA PHE A 13 23.13 3.42 -1.60
C PHE A 13 21.64 3.36 -1.97
N CYS A 14 20.94 4.48 -1.72
CA CYS A 14 19.53 4.67 -2.07
C CYS A 14 19.30 6.08 -2.62
N CYS A 15 18.66 6.20 -3.78
CA CYS A 15 18.33 7.48 -4.42
C CYS A 15 17.19 8.24 -3.71
N ALA A 16 16.37 7.57 -2.89
CA ALA A 16 15.19 8.18 -2.28
C ALA A 16 15.46 9.54 -1.60
N PRO A 17 16.54 9.74 -0.83
CA PRO A 17 16.80 11.02 -0.16
C PRO A 17 17.01 12.23 -1.09
N TRP A 18 17.13 12.01 -2.38
CA TRP A 18 17.33 13.07 -3.39
C TRP A 18 16.15 13.26 -4.32
N ASN A 19 15.39 12.17 -4.58
CA ASN A 19 14.49 12.13 -5.72
C ASN A 19 13.05 11.78 -5.38
N THR A 20 12.75 11.42 -4.12
CA THR A 20 11.40 10.98 -3.72
C THR A 20 10.88 11.73 -2.52
N VAL A 21 9.56 11.84 -2.45
CA VAL A 21 8.81 12.34 -1.29
C VAL A 21 7.65 11.41 -1.00
N TRP A 22 7.54 10.96 0.24
CA TRP A 22 6.36 10.32 0.78
C TRP A 22 5.64 11.28 1.73
N THR A 23 4.32 11.37 1.62
CA THR A 23 3.51 12.24 2.48
C THR A 23 2.50 11.40 3.28
N GLY A 24 2.47 11.57 4.60
CA GLY A 24 1.48 10.94 5.48
C GLY A 24 0.16 11.69 5.52
N SER A 25 -0.91 10.97 5.90
CA SER A 25 -2.25 11.57 6.10
C SER A 25 -2.29 12.61 7.22
N ASN A 26 -1.34 12.55 8.17
CA ASN A 26 -1.17 13.52 9.26
C ASN A 26 -0.21 14.66 8.93
N GLY A 27 0.22 14.78 7.68
CA GLY A 27 1.18 15.78 7.25
C GLY A 27 2.65 15.44 7.48
N ASP A 28 2.97 14.24 7.98
CA ASP A 28 4.35 13.77 8.08
C ASP A 28 4.97 13.61 6.70
N ILE A 29 6.24 13.97 6.60
CA ILE A 29 7.04 13.83 5.38
C ILE A 29 8.19 12.87 5.65
N LYS A 30 8.40 11.96 4.69
CA LYS A 30 9.51 11.00 4.66
C LYS A 30 10.13 10.99 3.25
N PHE A 31 11.28 10.37 3.10
CA PHE A 31 11.81 10.08 1.77
C PHE A 31 11.13 8.87 1.12
N CYS A 32 10.60 7.92 1.92
CA CYS A 32 10.08 6.66 1.41
C CYS A 32 9.06 6.07 2.40
N CYS A 33 8.07 5.33 1.90
CA CYS A 33 7.06 4.65 2.71
C CYS A 33 7.64 3.59 3.67
N ALA A 34 8.77 2.95 3.29
CA ALA A 34 9.42 1.91 4.08
C ALA A 34 10.32 2.46 5.20
N SER A 35 10.63 3.77 5.21
CA SER A 35 11.43 4.39 6.27
C SER A 35 10.60 4.65 7.52
N THR A 36 11.20 4.44 8.70
CA THR A 36 10.63 4.88 9.99
C THR A 36 10.94 6.34 10.30
N ASP A 37 11.93 6.93 9.60
CA ASP A 37 12.38 8.31 9.83
C ASP A 37 11.38 9.33 9.31
N VAL A 38 10.75 10.08 10.20
CA VAL A 38 9.92 11.25 9.87
C VAL A 38 10.80 12.49 9.84
N LEU A 39 10.94 13.10 8.66
CA LEU A 39 11.82 14.24 8.42
C LEU A 39 11.27 15.55 9.00
N GLY A 40 9.96 15.64 9.12
CA GLY A 40 9.20 16.77 9.64
C GLY A 40 7.72 16.66 9.31
N ASN A 41 6.95 17.72 9.64
CA ASN A 41 5.51 17.78 9.40
C ASN A 41 5.12 19.12 8.77
N ILE A 42 4.27 19.07 7.74
CA ILE A 42 3.82 20.26 6.98
C ILE A 42 3.01 21.27 7.79
N SER A 43 2.54 20.91 8.98
CA SER A 43 1.86 21.83 9.89
C SER A 43 2.83 22.89 10.47
N ASN A 44 4.12 22.57 10.52
CA ASN A 44 5.14 23.40 11.16
C ASN A 44 6.14 24.02 10.18
N ASN A 45 6.39 23.35 9.05
CA ASN A 45 7.43 23.71 8.10
C ASN A 45 6.94 23.52 6.65
N THR A 46 7.56 24.19 5.70
CA THR A 46 7.42 23.88 4.28
C THR A 46 8.12 22.55 3.94
N ILE A 47 7.70 21.90 2.84
CA ILE A 47 8.34 20.64 2.43
C ILE A 47 9.81 20.90 2.04
N GLU A 48 10.16 22.04 1.48
CA GLU A 48 11.53 22.44 1.17
C GLU A 48 12.42 22.51 2.41
N GLU A 49 11.89 23.08 3.51
CA GLU A 49 12.61 23.12 4.81
C GLU A 49 12.75 21.71 5.39
N ILE A 50 11.68 20.89 5.34
CA ILE A 50 11.68 19.50 5.81
C ILE A 50 12.69 18.67 5.01
N TYR A 51 12.75 18.87 3.69
CA TYR A 51 13.66 18.17 2.79
C TYR A 51 15.14 18.47 3.08
N ASN A 52 15.42 19.59 3.73
CA ASN A 52 16.73 19.99 4.22
C ASN A 52 16.82 20.03 5.75
N SER A 53 15.91 19.32 6.46
CA SER A 53 15.99 19.18 7.91
C SER A 53 17.32 18.51 8.35
N PRO A 54 17.74 18.66 9.61
CA PRO A 54 18.97 18.03 10.11
C PRO A 54 18.99 16.50 9.85
N LEU A 55 17.83 15.82 10.01
CA LEU A 55 17.73 14.40 9.74
C LEU A 55 17.87 14.09 8.24
N ALA A 56 17.22 14.86 7.36
CA ALA A 56 17.33 14.68 5.91
C ALA A 56 18.77 14.81 5.41
N LYS A 57 19.49 15.85 5.88
CA LYS A 57 20.91 16.07 5.59
C LYS A 57 21.77 14.90 6.06
N ASN A 58 21.55 14.46 7.31
CA ASN A 58 22.29 13.33 7.88
C ASN A 58 22.07 12.02 7.10
N LEU A 59 20.85 11.73 6.68
CA LEU A 59 20.54 10.55 5.87
C LEU A 59 21.30 10.56 4.53
N ARG A 60 21.35 11.71 3.83
CA ARG A 60 22.14 11.82 2.60
C ARG A 60 23.62 11.56 2.86
N LEU A 61 24.19 12.15 3.92
CA LEU A 61 25.59 11.92 4.27
C LEU A 61 25.89 10.48 4.64
N GLN A 62 24.98 9.80 5.35
CA GLN A 62 25.12 8.36 5.66
C GLN A 62 25.16 7.52 4.39
N PHE A 63 24.26 7.74 3.43
CA PHE A 63 24.25 7.00 2.17
C PHE A 63 25.52 7.29 1.33
N LEU A 64 25.98 8.54 1.25
CA LEU A 64 27.22 8.90 0.56
C LEU A 64 28.48 8.26 1.19
N LYS A 65 28.43 7.99 2.49
CA LYS A 65 29.50 7.28 3.21
C LYS A 65 29.35 5.75 3.18
N GLY A 66 28.38 5.21 2.44
CA GLY A 66 28.12 3.77 2.36
C GLY A 66 27.54 3.16 3.64
N GLN A 67 27.00 3.98 4.54
CA GLN A 67 26.37 3.52 5.78
C GLN A 67 24.95 3.01 5.53
N LYS A 68 24.41 2.26 6.49
CA LYS A 68 23.05 1.73 6.51
C LYS A 68 22.24 2.46 7.60
N PRO A 69 21.44 3.49 7.24
CA PRO A 69 20.62 4.20 8.22
C PRO A 69 19.68 3.24 8.96
N GLU A 70 19.51 3.44 10.27
CA GLU A 70 18.66 2.61 11.12
C GLU A 70 17.18 2.70 10.71
N GLY A 71 16.70 3.89 10.37
CA GLY A 71 15.33 4.10 9.88
C GLY A 71 14.99 3.39 8.57
N CYS A 72 15.99 2.79 7.89
CA CYS A 72 15.83 1.98 6.68
C CYS A 72 15.93 0.47 6.97
N SER A 73 15.82 0.03 8.23
CA SER A 73 15.94 -1.38 8.65
C SER A 73 15.05 -2.33 7.85
N THR A 74 13.82 -1.92 7.51
CA THR A 74 12.89 -2.71 6.68
C THR A 74 13.51 -3.19 5.36
N CYS A 75 14.28 -2.33 4.68
CA CYS A 75 14.98 -2.72 3.45
C CYS A 75 16.13 -3.68 3.76
N TRP A 76 16.94 -3.38 4.78
CA TRP A 76 18.09 -4.22 5.15
C TRP A 76 17.68 -5.61 5.60
N ASP A 77 16.55 -5.74 6.30
CA ASP A 77 16.03 -7.02 6.78
C ASP A 77 15.52 -7.88 5.62
N ARG A 78 14.78 -7.27 4.69
CA ARG A 78 14.30 -7.95 3.48
C ARG A 78 15.46 -8.42 2.60
N GLU A 79 16.49 -7.60 2.42
CA GLU A 79 17.68 -7.95 1.63
C GLU A 79 18.47 -9.10 2.25
N ARG A 80 18.53 -9.19 3.59
CA ARG A 80 19.15 -10.33 4.30
C ARG A 80 18.39 -11.64 4.08
N GLY A 81 17.06 -11.57 3.99
CA GLY A 81 16.19 -12.72 3.72
C GLY A 81 16.29 -13.28 2.29
N GLY A 82 17.12 -12.70 1.42
CA GLY A 82 17.30 -13.17 0.04
C GLY A 82 16.14 -12.84 -0.91
N THR A 83 15.12 -12.16 -0.44
CA THR A 83 14.00 -11.70 -1.26
C THR A 83 14.41 -10.41 -2.00
N SER A 84 14.97 -10.53 -3.19
CA SER A 84 15.58 -9.41 -3.92
C SER A 84 14.62 -8.63 -4.82
N ILE A 85 13.30 -8.84 -4.72
CA ILE A 85 12.36 -8.29 -5.70
C ILE A 85 11.41 -7.28 -5.07
N GLY A 86 11.32 -6.09 -5.70
CA GLY A 86 10.38 -5.04 -5.32
C GLY A 86 10.74 -4.30 -4.04
N HIS A 87 12.01 -4.27 -3.64
CA HIS A 87 12.42 -3.46 -2.50
C HIS A 87 12.28 -1.98 -2.82
N ALA A 88 11.76 -1.21 -1.89
CA ALA A 88 11.61 0.24 -2.04
C ALA A 88 12.94 0.92 -2.45
N ARG A 89 14.08 0.40 -1.97
CA ARG A 89 15.42 0.89 -2.33
C ARG A 89 15.77 0.60 -3.80
N ASP A 90 15.53 -0.60 -4.28
CA ASP A 90 15.80 -0.96 -5.69
C ASP A 90 14.93 -0.14 -6.63
N LEU A 91 13.65 0.03 -6.30
CA LEU A 91 12.73 0.87 -7.06
C LEU A 91 13.22 2.33 -7.09
N SER A 92 13.58 2.89 -5.93
CA SER A 92 14.12 4.25 -5.84
C SER A 92 15.41 4.42 -6.64
N ASN A 93 16.28 3.40 -6.67
CA ASN A 93 17.51 3.44 -7.46
C ASN A 93 17.23 3.35 -8.96
N GLN A 94 16.23 2.60 -9.38
CA GLN A 94 15.81 2.56 -10.78
C GLN A 94 15.19 3.89 -11.23
N GLN A 95 14.35 4.49 -10.41
CA GLN A 95 13.69 5.77 -10.70
C GLN A 95 14.66 6.96 -10.68
N GLY A 96 15.64 6.94 -9.77
CA GLY A 96 16.58 8.05 -9.58
C GLY A 96 17.84 7.99 -10.45
N LYS A 97 18.13 6.87 -11.12
CA LYS A 97 19.42 6.63 -11.80
C LYS A 97 19.86 7.74 -12.78
N ASP A 98 18.92 8.33 -13.50
CA ASP A 98 19.20 9.31 -14.55
C ASP A 98 19.52 10.71 -14.00
N VAL A 99 19.17 10.99 -12.75
CA VAL A 99 19.32 12.31 -12.13
C VAL A 99 20.17 12.32 -10.86
N ILE A 100 20.59 11.15 -10.38
CA ILE A 100 21.30 11.06 -9.09
C ILE A 100 22.65 11.77 -9.11
N ASP A 101 23.39 11.71 -10.21
CA ASP A 101 24.68 12.38 -10.34
C ASP A 101 24.53 13.90 -10.25
N ASP A 102 23.54 14.46 -10.93
CA ASP A 102 23.21 15.89 -10.82
C ASP A 102 22.75 16.23 -9.39
N SER A 103 21.91 15.42 -8.79
CA SER A 103 21.44 15.61 -7.41
C SER A 103 22.59 15.59 -6.39
N ILE A 104 23.54 14.67 -6.54
CA ILE A 104 24.73 14.61 -5.66
C ILE A 104 25.62 15.84 -5.86
N SER A 105 25.82 16.28 -7.10
CA SER A 105 26.64 17.48 -7.40
C SER A 105 26.05 18.77 -6.78
N HIS A 106 24.75 18.78 -6.51
CA HIS A 106 24.02 19.86 -5.81
C HIS A 106 23.83 19.60 -4.32
N THR A 107 24.54 18.60 -3.76
CA THR A 107 24.54 18.32 -2.32
C THR A 107 25.79 18.90 -1.69
N LEU A 108 25.62 19.83 -0.76
CA LEU A 108 26.72 20.47 -0.03
C LEU A 108 27.36 19.50 0.97
N GLU A 109 28.55 19.87 1.48
CA GLU A 109 29.29 19.05 2.45
C GLU A 109 28.49 18.73 3.74
N ASP A 110 27.56 19.61 4.13
CA ASP A 110 26.67 19.38 5.28
C ASP A 110 25.42 18.55 4.95
N GLY A 111 25.28 18.07 3.70
CA GLY A 111 24.13 17.29 3.23
C GLY A 111 22.95 18.12 2.74
N THR A 112 23.08 19.47 2.67
CA THR A 112 22.05 20.35 2.11
C THR A 112 21.91 20.11 0.61
N LEU A 113 20.68 19.89 0.15
CA LEU A 113 20.35 19.80 -1.28
C LEU A 113 19.91 21.17 -1.79
N THR A 114 20.67 21.74 -2.73
CA THR A 114 20.44 23.09 -3.29
C THR A 114 19.54 23.08 -4.53
N LYS A 115 19.38 21.91 -5.18
CA LYS A 115 18.50 21.70 -6.34
C LYS A 115 17.73 20.41 -6.19
N GLN A 116 16.40 20.52 -6.26
CA GLN A 116 15.50 19.38 -6.18
C GLN A 116 15.30 18.75 -7.57
N ASN A 117 15.52 17.44 -7.68
CA ASN A 117 15.18 16.63 -8.85
C ASN A 117 14.14 15.59 -8.46
N LEU A 118 12.92 16.03 -8.21
CA LEU A 118 11.83 15.15 -7.79
C LEU A 118 11.40 14.25 -8.94
N LYS A 119 11.47 12.93 -8.74
CA LYS A 119 11.11 11.90 -9.71
C LYS A 119 9.83 11.15 -9.32
N PHE A 120 9.66 10.93 -8.02
CA PHE A 120 8.58 10.12 -7.49
C PHE A 120 7.94 10.78 -6.28
N VAL A 121 6.62 10.78 -6.25
CA VAL A 121 5.82 11.21 -5.11
C VAL A 121 4.86 10.10 -4.70
N ASP A 122 4.96 9.65 -3.46
CA ASP A 122 4.01 8.76 -2.82
C ASP A 122 3.08 9.60 -1.94
N LEU A 123 1.86 9.80 -2.40
CA LEU A 123 0.97 10.86 -1.96
C LEU A 123 -0.22 10.32 -1.17
N ILE A 124 -0.30 10.70 0.08
CA ILE A 124 -1.47 10.54 0.94
C ILE A 124 -1.97 11.93 1.33
N TRP A 125 -3.16 12.32 0.84
CA TRP A 125 -3.75 13.61 1.18
C TRP A 125 -4.29 13.62 2.61
N SER A 126 -5.18 12.68 2.91
CA SER A 126 -5.82 12.51 4.22
C SER A 126 -6.25 11.05 4.41
N ASN A 127 -6.88 10.76 5.54
CA ASN A 127 -7.49 9.44 5.79
C ASN A 127 -8.93 9.32 5.26
N LYS A 128 -9.44 10.24 4.45
CA LYS A 128 -10.80 10.20 3.92
C LYS A 128 -11.03 8.93 3.12
N CYS A 129 -11.87 8.03 3.64
CA CYS A 129 -12.18 6.73 3.05
C CYS A 129 -13.59 6.32 3.49
N ASN A 130 -14.31 5.69 2.58
CA ASN A 130 -15.67 5.18 2.83
C ASN A 130 -15.73 3.72 3.27
N PHE A 131 -14.57 3.04 3.40
CA PHE A 131 -14.48 1.66 3.86
C PHE A 131 -13.88 1.54 5.27
N ALA A 132 -14.26 0.46 5.97
CA ALA A 132 -13.66 0.03 7.22
C ALA A 132 -13.08 -1.40 7.06
N CYS A 133 -12.04 -1.53 6.24
CA CYS A 133 -11.36 -2.81 6.03
C CYS A 133 -10.69 -3.30 7.32
N ILE A 134 -10.77 -4.61 7.61
CA ILE A 134 -10.31 -5.16 8.90
C ILE A 134 -8.78 -5.02 9.12
N HIS A 135 -8.01 -4.99 8.05
CA HIS A 135 -6.54 -4.84 8.09
C HIS A 135 -6.09 -3.38 8.01
N CYS A 136 -7.03 -2.43 7.89
CA CYS A 136 -6.72 -1.02 7.79
C CYS A 136 -6.53 -0.38 9.18
N VAL A 137 -6.18 0.88 9.20
CA VAL A 137 -5.81 1.64 10.41
C VAL A 137 -6.50 3.02 10.42
N PRO A 138 -6.68 3.65 11.60
CA PRO A 138 -7.41 4.93 11.70
C PRO A 138 -6.82 6.06 10.87
N TRP A 139 -5.50 6.10 10.72
CA TRP A 139 -4.83 7.14 9.92
C TRP A 139 -4.90 6.94 8.41
N LEU A 140 -5.52 5.83 7.95
CA LEU A 140 -5.82 5.55 6.54
C LEU A 140 -7.31 5.37 6.26
N SER A 141 -8.20 5.48 7.28
CA SER A 141 -9.64 5.42 7.07
C SER A 141 -10.40 6.28 8.06
N SER A 142 -11.06 7.32 7.53
CA SER A 142 -11.97 8.18 8.32
C SER A 142 -13.20 7.41 8.82
N THR A 143 -13.67 6.40 8.10
CA THR A 143 -14.74 5.51 8.57
C THR A 143 -14.32 4.76 9.82
N ILE A 144 -13.08 4.25 9.84
CA ILE A 144 -12.54 3.58 11.04
C ILE A 144 -12.37 4.59 12.18
N SER A 145 -11.71 5.72 11.94
CA SER A 145 -11.43 6.69 13.00
C SER A 145 -12.70 7.26 13.64
N ASN A 146 -13.77 7.43 12.88
CA ASN A 146 -15.02 8.01 13.37
C ASN A 146 -16.01 6.98 13.94
N ASN A 147 -16.08 5.78 13.34
CA ASN A 147 -17.18 4.86 13.61
C ASN A 147 -16.78 3.52 14.24
N TYR A 148 -15.48 3.19 14.29
CA TYR A 148 -15.00 1.87 14.68
C TYR A 148 -13.94 1.89 15.78
N LYS A 149 -13.81 3.00 16.51
CA LYS A 149 -12.84 3.12 17.63
C LYS A 149 -13.03 2.00 18.66
N ASP A 150 -14.27 1.72 19.04
CA ASP A 150 -14.66 0.68 19.98
C ASP A 150 -14.22 -0.72 19.53
N VAL A 151 -14.25 -0.98 18.25
CA VAL A 151 -13.88 -2.27 17.65
C VAL A 151 -12.37 -2.39 17.47
N PHE A 152 -11.76 -1.42 16.80
CA PHE A 152 -10.34 -1.50 16.43
C PHE A 152 -9.39 -1.39 17.61
N THR A 153 -9.81 -0.75 18.73
CA THR A 153 -9.02 -0.74 19.97
C THR A 153 -8.83 -2.13 20.60
N VAL A 154 -9.58 -3.16 20.16
CA VAL A 154 -9.39 -4.52 20.65
C VAL A 154 -8.01 -5.07 20.29
N TRP A 155 -7.52 -4.78 19.08
CA TRP A 155 -6.25 -5.33 18.58
C TRP A 155 -5.16 -4.32 18.28
N LEU A 156 -5.47 -3.04 18.21
CA LEU A 156 -4.45 -2.01 18.03
C LEU A 156 -3.65 -1.83 19.32
N ASP A 157 -2.34 -1.63 19.20
CA ASP A 157 -1.49 -1.31 20.34
C ASP A 157 -1.75 0.11 20.90
N LYS A 158 -1.07 0.46 21.99
CA LYS A 158 -1.29 1.74 22.68
C LYS A 158 -0.97 2.95 21.79
N ASP A 159 0.08 2.86 20.99
CA ASP A 159 0.52 3.96 20.13
C ASP A 159 -0.46 4.14 18.96
N GLN A 160 -0.88 3.04 18.35
CA GLN A 160 -1.92 3.02 17.33
C GLN A 160 -3.26 3.56 17.86
N ARG A 161 -3.67 3.19 19.09
CA ARG A 161 -4.89 3.73 19.73
C ARG A 161 -4.82 5.24 19.94
N SER A 162 -3.65 5.78 20.24
CA SER A 162 -3.46 7.22 20.42
C SER A 162 -3.75 8.03 19.15
N THR A 163 -3.70 7.37 17.98
CA THR A 163 -3.92 8.03 16.69
C THR A 163 -5.39 8.33 16.40
N PHE A 164 -6.35 7.64 17.02
CA PHE A 164 -7.78 7.88 16.74
C PHE A 164 -8.18 9.35 16.87
N GLU A 165 -7.74 10.02 17.94
CA GLU A 165 -8.09 11.42 18.18
C GLU A 165 -7.43 12.37 17.17
N LYS A 166 -6.23 12.04 16.72
CA LYS A 166 -5.48 12.84 15.75
C LYS A 166 -6.10 12.82 14.36
N PHE A 167 -6.84 11.75 14.00
CA PHE A 167 -7.36 11.50 12.66
C PHE A 167 -8.88 11.57 12.54
N LYS A 168 -9.57 12.20 13.52
CA LYS A 168 -11.02 12.36 13.48
C LYS A 168 -11.50 13.28 12.37
N ASP A 169 -10.72 14.31 12.06
CA ASP A 169 -11.08 15.31 11.08
C ASP A 169 -10.06 15.28 9.92
N PRO A 170 -10.43 14.67 8.77
CA PRO A 170 -9.55 14.55 7.62
C PRO A 170 -9.27 15.89 6.93
N ASP A 171 -10.06 16.92 7.18
CA ASP A 171 -9.95 18.23 6.51
C ASP A 171 -9.00 19.19 7.28
N ASN A 172 -8.47 18.77 8.44
CA ASN A 172 -7.54 19.59 9.25
C ASN A 172 -6.09 19.63 8.72
N PHE A 173 -5.79 18.94 7.62
CA PHE A 173 -4.42 18.89 7.09
C PHE A 173 -4.22 19.94 5.99
N LYS A 174 -3.10 20.71 6.10
CA LYS A 174 -2.70 21.76 5.12
C LYS A 174 -2.24 21.13 3.78
N ASN A 175 -3.16 20.54 3.05
CA ASN A 175 -2.85 19.86 1.78
C ASN A 175 -2.40 20.83 0.67
N GLU A 176 -2.72 22.12 0.77
CA GLU A 176 -2.23 23.17 -0.14
C GLU A 176 -0.71 23.17 -0.25
N SER A 177 -0.01 23.03 0.87
CA SER A 177 1.46 22.96 0.86
C SER A 177 2.01 21.75 0.10
N LYS A 178 1.31 20.59 0.14
CA LYS A 178 1.67 19.42 -0.68
C LYS A 178 1.44 19.69 -2.16
N LEU A 179 0.29 20.27 -2.48
CA LEU A 179 -0.10 20.62 -3.85
C LEU A 179 0.93 21.56 -4.48
N ASP A 180 1.21 22.69 -3.82
CA ASP A 180 2.16 23.69 -4.29
C ASP A 180 3.56 23.11 -4.49
N PHE A 181 4.04 22.30 -3.54
CA PHE A 181 5.34 21.65 -3.64
C PHE A 181 5.43 20.73 -4.86
N ILE A 182 4.42 19.90 -5.09
CA ILE A 182 4.40 18.95 -6.23
C ILE A 182 4.39 19.72 -7.54
N ILE A 183 3.53 20.73 -7.69
CA ILE A 183 3.43 21.54 -8.90
C ILE A 183 4.75 22.23 -9.19
N LYS A 184 5.34 22.91 -8.20
CA LYS A 184 6.61 23.62 -8.33
C LYS A 184 7.76 22.70 -8.78
N ASN A 185 7.77 21.45 -8.36
CA ASN A 185 8.84 20.48 -8.62
C ASN A 185 8.46 19.45 -9.70
N SER A 186 7.37 19.68 -10.46
CA SER A 186 6.82 18.68 -11.40
C SER A 186 7.62 18.53 -12.70
N ALA A 187 8.53 19.42 -13.02
CA ALA A 187 9.25 19.42 -14.32
C ALA A 187 10.02 18.12 -14.61
N ASN A 188 10.58 17.46 -13.59
CA ASN A 188 11.30 16.21 -13.70
C ASN A 188 10.52 15.01 -13.14
N LEU A 189 9.27 15.22 -12.74
CA LEU A 189 8.43 14.19 -12.12
C LEU A 189 8.05 13.12 -13.15
N GLU A 190 8.20 11.86 -12.77
CA GLU A 190 7.89 10.71 -13.62
C GLU A 190 6.69 9.92 -13.13
N GLU A 191 6.44 9.92 -11.79
CA GLU A 191 5.33 9.15 -11.24
C GLU A 191 4.76 9.81 -9.97
N ILE A 192 3.43 9.85 -9.90
CA ILE A 192 2.69 10.18 -8.69
C ILE A 192 1.89 8.94 -8.29
N HIS A 193 2.14 8.46 -7.10
CA HIS A 193 1.46 7.33 -6.49
C HIS A 193 0.41 7.86 -5.52
N PHE A 194 -0.86 7.66 -5.82
CA PHE A 194 -1.97 8.09 -4.98
C PHE A 194 -2.37 6.94 -4.06
N ASN A 195 -2.05 7.11 -2.78
CA ASN A 195 -2.31 6.16 -1.72
C ASN A 195 -3.17 6.74 -0.60
N GLY A 196 -3.43 5.90 0.41
CA GLY A 196 -4.07 6.26 1.67
C GLY A 196 -5.52 6.69 1.51
N GLY A 197 -6.37 6.42 2.47
CA GLY A 197 -7.79 6.64 2.34
C GLY A 197 -8.37 6.03 1.05
N GLU A 198 -9.22 6.79 0.39
CA GLU A 198 -9.65 6.52 -0.99
C GLU A 198 -9.28 7.73 -1.87
N PRO A 199 -8.35 7.60 -2.82
CA PRO A 199 -7.86 8.72 -3.62
C PRO A 199 -8.95 9.46 -4.38
N PHE A 200 -9.98 8.75 -4.85
CA PHE A 200 -11.08 9.35 -5.61
C PHE A 200 -12.13 10.04 -4.74
N LEU A 201 -11.99 10.03 -3.42
CA LEU A 201 -12.77 10.86 -2.50
C LEU A 201 -12.05 12.16 -2.11
N GLN A 202 -10.76 12.32 -2.50
CA GLN A 202 -9.94 13.47 -2.15
C GLN A 202 -10.09 14.58 -3.21
N THR A 203 -10.54 15.76 -2.81
CA THR A 203 -10.65 16.92 -3.70
C THR A 203 -9.31 17.34 -4.29
N GLU A 204 -8.26 17.18 -3.51
CA GLU A 204 -6.90 17.54 -3.86
C GLU A 204 -6.32 16.67 -4.99
N THR A 205 -6.78 15.43 -5.11
CA THR A 205 -6.40 14.54 -6.23
C THR A 205 -6.78 15.19 -7.56
N PHE A 206 -8.00 15.67 -7.68
CA PHE A 206 -8.51 16.30 -8.90
C PHE A 206 -7.91 17.68 -9.12
N ALA A 207 -7.73 18.46 -8.05
CA ALA A 207 -7.05 19.76 -8.12
C ALA A 207 -5.62 19.62 -8.65
N LEU A 208 -4.88 18.60 -8.19
CA LEU A 208 -3.52 18.33 -8.68
C LEU A 208 -3.54 17.95 -10.17
N ILE A 209 -4.46 17.09 -10.61
CA ILE A 209 -4.60 16.71 -12.01
C ILE A 209 -4.90 17.94 -12.87
N GLU A 210 -5.88 18.76 -12.47
CA GLU A 210 -6.27 19.98 -13.17
C GLU A 210 -5.11 20.98 -13.29
N GLU A 211 -4.33 21.17 -12.24
CA GLU A 211 -3.16 22.05 -12.25
C GLU A 211 -2.04 21.51 -13.15
N LEU A 212 -1.72 20.21 -13.05
CA LEU A 212 -0.67 19.61 -13.86
C LEU A 212 -1.02 19.59 -15.36
N LEU A 213 -2.30 19.46 -15.74
CA LEU A 213 -2.75 19.53 -17.13
C LEU A 213 -2.39 20.86 -17.82
N LYS A 214 -2.14 21.92 -17.06
CA LYS A 214 -1.71 23.24 -17.59
C LYS A 214 -0.26 23.23 -18.11
N PHE A 215 0.54 22.22 -17.75
CA PHE A 215 1.95 22.12 -18.12
C PHE A 215 2.16 21.04 -19.19
N PRO A 216 2.94 21.30 -20.26
CA PRO A 216 3.13 20.33 -21.34
C PRO A 216 3.86 19.04 -20.91
N HIS A 217 4.58 19.08 -19.79
CA HIS A 217 5.32 17.92 -19.28
C HIS A 217 4.44 16.92 -18.53
N HIS A 218 3.15 17.22 -18.25
CA HIS A 218 2.23 16.27 -17.60
C HIS A 218 2.16 14.92 -18.34
N LYS A 219 2.30 14.91 -19.66
CA LYS A 219 2.32 13.70 -20.49
C LYS A 219 3.45 12.70 -20.15
N ASN A 220 4.49 13.19 -19.47
CA ASN A 220 5.62 12.37 -19.04
C ASN A 220 5.39 11.78 -17.63
N ILE A 221 4.35 12.23 -16.93
CA ILE A 221 4.06 11.82 -15.56
C ILE A 221 3.05 10.67 -15.60
N LYS A 222 3.40 9.56 -14.95
CA LYS A 222 2.49 8.45 -14.69
C LYS A 222 1.68 8.75 -13.44
N LEU A 223 0.37 8.60 -13.51
CA LEU A 223 -0.52 8.59 -12.36
C LEU A 223 -0.84 7.14 -11.98
N TRP A 224 -0.55 6.76 -10.75
CA TRP A 224 -0.85 5.44 -10.24
C TRP A 224 -1.74 5.53 -9.00
N PHE A 225 -2.93 4.94 -9.07
CA PHE A 225 -3.92 4.99 -8.01
C PHE A 225 -4.12 3.62 -7.37
N HIS A 226 -4.03 3.57 -6.04
CA HIS A 226 -4.54 2.46 -5.25
C HIS A 226 -5.95 2.81 -4.77
N THR A 227 -6.96 2.15 -5.31
CA THR A 227 -8.37 2.45 -5.02
C THR A 227 -9.13 1.23 -4.52
N ASN A 228 -10.13 1.47 -3.68
CA ASN A 228 -11.07 0.43 -3.26
C ASN A 228 -12.13 0.11 -4.34
N GLY A 229 -12.11 0.82 -5.46
CA GLY A 229 -12.98 0.59 -6.61
C GLY A 229 -14.44 1.00 -6.42
N SER A 230 -14.79 1.73 -5.36
CA SER A 230 -16.18 2.08 -5.06
C SER A 230 -16.63 3.41 -5.65
N VAL A 231 -15.71 4.30 -6.04
CA VAL A 231 -16.00 5.68 -6.42
C VAL A 231 -16.01 5.82 -7.93
N ARG A 232 -17.12 6.33 -8.47
CA ARG A 232 -17.32 6.53 -9.92
C ARG A 232 -17.24 7.99 -10.34
N THR A 233 -17.75 8.89 -9.51
CA THR A 233 -17.93 10.28 -9.86
C THR A 233 -17.29 11.20 -8.84
N TYR A 234 -16.80 12.34 -9.30
CA TYR A 234 -16.37 13.48 -8.51
C TYR A 234 -17.17 14.71 -8.92
N LYS A 235 -17.82 15.40 -7.96
CA LYS A 235 -18.68 16.57 -8.23
C LYS A 235 -19.67 16.36 -9.40
N ASN A 236 -20.28 15.17 -9.46
CA ASN A 236 -21.23 14.72 -10.49
C ASN A 236 -20.65 14.55 -11.90
N VAL A 237 -19.33 14.60 -12.08
CA VAL A 237 -18.67 14.23 -13.35
C VAL A 237 -18.00 12.88 -13.23
N ASP A 238 -17.87 12.21 -14.36
CA ASP A 238 -17.30 10.87 -14.41
C ASP A 238 -15.77 10.91 -14.30
N ILE A 239 -15.20 10.15 -13.36
CA ILE A 239 -13.76 10.17 -13.10
C ILE A 239 -12.98 9.64 -14.31
N VAL A 240 -13.44 8.57 -14.94
CA VAL A 240 -12.76 7.96 -16.09
C VAL A 240 -12.81 8.91 -17.28
N GLU A 241 -13.99 9.35 -17.65
CA GLU A 241 -14.21 10.13 -18.88
C GLU A 241 -13.70 11.57 -18.75
N ASP A 242 -13.84 12.18 -17.58
CA ASP A 242 -13.55 13.60 -17.40
C ASP A 242 -12.15 13.91 -16.87
N TYR A 243 -11.48 12.93 -16.25
CA TYR A 243 -10.13 13.10 -15.71
C TYR A 243 -9.13 12.11 -16.30
N LEU A 244 -9.34 10.80 -16.12
CA LEU A 244 -8.30 9.82 -16.41
C LEU A 244 -8.01 9.67 -17.91
N THR A 245 -9.05 9.70 -18.78
CA THR A 245 -8.86 9.63 -20.22
C THR A 245 -8.34 10.93 -20.84
N LYS A 246 -8.49 12.07 -20.14
CA LYS A 246 -7.91 13.36 -20.56
C LYS A 246 -6.42 13.47 -20.21
N TRP A 247 -5.92 12.64 -19.30
CA TRP A 247 -4.52 12.60 -18.97
C TRP A 247 -3.72 11.97 -20.12
N GLN A 248 -2.77 12.72 -20.68
CA GLN A 248 -1.98 12.26 -21.84
C GLN A 248 -0.78 11.39 -21.46
N GLY A 249 -0.40 11.35 -20.19
CA GLY A 249 0.57 10.43 -19.64
C GLY A 249 -0.02 9.06 -19.35
N LYS A 250 0.76 8.17 -18.78
CA LYS A 250 0.27 6.87 -18.31
C LYS A 250 -0.66 7.02 -17.12
N VAL A 251 -1.74 6.24 -17.11
CA VAL A 251 -2.59 6.02 -15.93
C VAL A 251 -2.57 4.54 -15.59
N GLN A 252 -2.35 4.23 -14.33
CA GLN A 252 -2.44 2.87 -13.79
C GLN A 252 -3.38 2.87 -12.58
N ILE A 253 -4.25 1.86 -12.53
CA ILE A 253 -5.17 1.63 -11.42
C ILE A 253 -4.82 0.29 -10.77
N ALA A 254 -4.56 0.30 -9.48
CA ALA A 254 -4.47 -0.89 -8.64
C ALA A 254 -5.75 -0.97 -7.80
N MET A 255 -6.65 -1.88 -8.20
CA MET A 255 -7.93 -2.07 -7.52
C MET A 255 -7.78 -3.06 -6.37
N SER A 256 -8.10 -2.62 -5.17
CA SER A 256 -8.08 -3.46 -3.99
C SER A 256 -9.19 -4.51 -4.03
N HIS A 257 -8.83 -5.80 -3.94
CA HIS A 257 -9.80 -6.89 -3.93
C HIS A 257 -9.24 -8.13 -3.23
N ASP A 258 -9.85 -8.51 -2.10
CA ASP A 258 -9.35 -9.62 -1.27
C ASP A 258 -10.22 -10.87 -1.35
N HIS A 259 -11.50 -10.70 -1.67
CA HIS A 259 -12.46 -11.77 -1.97
C HIS A 259 -13.75 -11.18 -2.55
N TYR A 260 -14.61 -12.02 -3.09
CA TYR A 260 -15.94 -11.70 -3.62
C TYR A 260 -17.05 -12.05 -2.61
N GLY A 261 -18.28 -11.57 -2.88
CA GLY A 261 -19.47 -11.85 -2.09
C GLY A 261 -19.36 -11.43 -0.63
N SER A 262 -20.00 -12.19 0.25
CA SER A 262 -20.01 -11.93 1.70
C SER A 262 -18.62 -11.91 2.35
N ARG A 263 -17.65 -12.65 1.81
CA ARG A 263 -16.25 -12.61 2.27
C ARG A 263 -15.60 -11.28 1.95
N GLY A 264 -15.82 -10.77 0.74
CA GLY A 264 -15.36 -9.44 0.35
C GLY A 264 -15.96 -8.34 1.22
N GLU A 265 -17.26 -8.39 1.50
CA GLU A 265 -17.96 -7.43 2.38
C GLU A 265 -17.49 -7.52 3.83
N TYR A 266 -17.25 -8.71 4.36
CA TYR A 266 -16.74 -8.87 5.71
C TYR A 266 -15.33 -8.31 5.85
N PHE A 267 -14.47 -8.59 4.88
CA PHE A 267 -13.08 -8.15 4.89
C PHE A 267 -12.95 -6.64 4.65
N ARG A 268 -13.63 -6.13 3.62
CA ARG A 268 -13.67 -4.70 3.24
C ARG A 268 -15.04 -4.10 3.47
N TYR A 269 -15.42 -3.90 4.73
CA TYR A 269 -16.74 -3.35 5.04
C TYR A 269 -16.98 -2.03 4.29
N GLY A 270 -18.05 -2.00 3.49
CA GLY A 270 -18.36 -0.96 2.50
C GLY A 270 -18.19 -1.44 1.05
N TYR A 271 -17.58 -2.61 0.82
CA TYR A 271 -17.47 -3.25 -0.49
C TYR A 271 -18.87 -3.63 -1.03
N ASN A 272 -19.04 -3.43 -2.32
CA ASN A 272 -20.19 -3.92 -3.08
C ASN A 272 -19.66 -4.51 -4.40
N GLU A 273 -19.88 -5.80 -4.62
CA GLU A 273 -19.32 -6.55 -5.75
C GLU A 273 -19.76 -5.98 -7.10
N GLU A 274 -21.04 -5.69 -7.27
CA GLU A 274 -21.57 -5.19 -8.53
C GLU A 274 -20.93 -3.86 -8.92
N LYS A 275 -20.85 -2.90 -7.99
CA LYS A 275 -20.20 -1.61 -8.21
C LYS A 275 -18.71 -1.76 -8.49
N TRP A 276 -18.05 -2.68 -7.78
CA TRP A 276 -16.64 -2.94 -7.96
C TRP A 276 -16.37 -3.49 -9.37
N LEU A 277 -17.15 -4.49 -9.81
CA LEU A 277 -17.08 -5.05 -11.16
C LEU A 277 -17.39 -4.01 -12.24
N GLU A 278 -18.44 -3.20 -12.05
CA GLU A 278 -18.78 -2.12 -12.96
C GLU A 278 -17.59 -1.17 -13.14
N ASN A 279 -16.97 -0.70 -12.06
CA ASN A 279 -15.84 0.22 -12.12
C ASN A 279 -14.58 -0.47 -12.71
N PHE A 280 -14.32 -1.75 -12.38
CA PHE A 280 -13.24 -2.50 -12.99
C PHE A 280 -13.34 -2.51 -14.51
N TRP A 281 -14.50 -2.88 -15.03
CA TRP A 281 -14.72 -2.95 -16.47
C TRP A 281 -14.69 -1.56 -17.15
N ARG A 282 -15.06 -0.53 -16.44
CA ARG A 282 -14.93 0.84 -16.94
C ARG A 282 -13.48 1.25 -17.13
N PHE A 283 -12.60 0.96 -16.17
CA PHE A 283 -11.17 1.22 -16.34
C PHE A 283 -10.58 0.41 -17.51
N VAL A 284 -10.88 -0.88 -17.58
CA VAL A 284 -10.42 -1.74 -18.66
C VAL A 284 -10.90 -1.29 -20.03
N ASN A 285 -12.19 -0.98 -20.17
CA ASN A 285 -12.80 -0.54 -21.43
C ASN A 285 -12.29 0.85 -21.88
N ALA A 286 -11.86 1.68 -20.95
CA ALA A 286 -11.20 2.96 -21.25
C ALA A 286 -9.73 2.79 -21.65
N GLY A 287 -9.20 1.56 -21.70
CA GLY A 287 -7.80 1.26 -22.03
C GLY A 287 -6.80 1.61 -20.90
N ILE A 288 -7.29 1.82 -19.68
CA ILE A 288 -6.44 2.13 -18.53
C ILE A 288 -5.78 0.83 -18.01
N GLU A 289 -4.47 0.88 -17.80
CA GLU A 289 -3.73 -0.23 -17.21
C GLU A 289 -4.27 -0.52 -15.80
N THR A 290 -4.84 -1.72 -15.62
CA THR A 290 -5.50 -2.10 -14.37
C THR A 290 -4.84 -3.34 -13.77
N SER A 291 -4.58 -3.31 -12.48
CA SER A 291 -4.08 -4.42 -11.67
C SER A 291 -4.99 -4.65 -10.46
N LEU A 292 -4.80 -5.78 -9.79
CA LEU A 292 -5.51 -6.13 -8.57
C LEU A 292 -4.54 -6.16 -7.39
N ASP A 293 -4.91 -5.50 -6.29
CA ASP A 293 -4.19 -5.58 -5.03
C ASP A 293 -4.95 -6.46 -4.05
N THR A 294 -4.36 -7.60 -3.72
CA THR A 294 -4.92 -8.57 -2.77
C THR A 294 -4.08 -8.62 -1.51
N SER A 295 -4.69 -8.27 -0.38
CA SER A 295 -4.08 -8.40 0.95
C SER A 295 -4.27 -9.81 1.46
N ILE A 296 -3.17 -10.58 1.59
CA ILE A 296 -3.23 -11.95 2.08
C ILE A 296 -3.22 -11.97 3.60
N THR A 297 -4.24 -12.59 4.15
CA THR A 297 -4.49 -12.74 5.57
C THR A 297 -4.99 -14.15 5.89
N LEU A 298 -5.20 -14.41 7.18
CA LEU A 298 -5.85 -15.65 7.62
C LEU A 298 -7.28 -15.84 7.06
N PHE A 299 -7.96 -14.74 6.64
CA PHE A 299 -9.33 -14.81 6.14
C PHE A 299 -9.45 -15.33 4.71
N ASN A 300 -8.44 -15.15 3.89
CA ASN A 300 -8.52 -15.47 2.46
C ASN A 300 -7.47 -16.44 1.97
N VAL A 301 -6.42 -16.72 2.74
CA VAL A 301 -5.33 -17.58 2.29
C VAL A 301 -5.78 -18.99 1.94
N LEU A 302 -6.75 -19.56 2.68
CA LEU A 302 -7.30 -20.90 2.42
C LEU A 302 -8.20 -20.94 1.19
N THR A 303 -8.76 -19.83 0.78
CA THR A 303 -9.75 -19.69 -0.30
C THR A 303 -9.23 -18.94 -1.52
N LEU A 304 -7.91 -18.70 -1.61
CA LEU A 304 -7.30 -18.05 -2.77
C LEU A 304 -7.60 -18.75 -4.10
N LYS A 305 -7.73 -20.10 -4.09
CA LYS A 305 -8.11 -20.84 -5.30
C LYS A 305 -9.52 -20.50 -5.75
N GLU A 306 -10.46 -20.33 -4.82
CA GLU A 306 -11.83 -19.91 -5.11
C GLU A 306 -11.85 -18.50 -5.70
N LEU A 307 -11.11 -17.57 -5.11
CA LEU A 307 -10.95 -16.21 -5.62
C LEU A 307 -10.40 -16.19 -7.05
N PHE A 308 -9.37 -17.00 -7.33
CA PHE A 308 -8.81 -17.09 -8.68
C PHE A 308 -9.77 -17.69 -9.69
N THR A 309 -10.52 -18.71 -9.31
CA THR A 309 -11.55 -19.31 -10.16
C THR A 309 -12.62 -18.27 -10.50
N TRP A 310 -13.04 -17.47 -9.52
CA TRP A 310 -13.98 -16.37 -9.73
C TRP A 310 -13.39 -15.31 -10.69
N TYR A 311 -12.12 -14.93 -10.55
CA TYR A 311 -11.46 -14.01 -11.51
C TYR A 311 -11.46 -14.55 -12.94
N GLU A 312 -11.22 -15.87 -13.11
CA GLU A 312 -11.28 -16.53 -14.42
C GLU A 312 -12.70 -16.47 -15.00
N GLU A 313 -13.72 -16.84 -14.20
CA GLU A 313 -15.14 -16.82 -14.60
C GLU A 313 -15.62 -15.42 -14.97
N GLN A 314 -15.19 -14.39 -14.25
CA GLN A 314 -15.47 -12.99 -14.58
C GLN A 314 -14.64 -12.47 -15.75
N GLY A 315 -13.69 -13.23 -16.28
CA GLY A 315 -12.80 -12.81 -17.37
C GLY A 315 -11.73 -11.79 -16.98
N ILE A 316 -11.59 -11.48 -15.70
CA ILE A 316 -10.70 -10.44 -15.14
C ILE A 316 -9.23 -10.71 -15.47
N LEU A 317 -8.79 -11.98 -15.35
CA LEU A 317 -7.38 -12.35 -15.55
C LEU A 317 -6.86 -12.14 -16.98
N LYS A 318 -7.74 -11.85 -17.94
CA LYS A 318 -7.35 -11.46 -19.30
C LYS A 318 -6.85 -10.02 -19.39
N HIS A 319 -7.19 -9.18 -18.42
CA HIS A 319 -6.99 -7.74 -18.42
C HIS A 319 -6.16 -7.23 -17.25
N ALA A 320 -6.26 -7.87 -16.10
CA ALA A 320 -5.58 -7.48 -14.87
C ALA A 320 -4.82 -8.65 -14.26
N TYR A 321 -3.69 -8.33 -13.62
CA TYR A 321 -2.93 -9.30 -12.84
C TYR A 321 -3.05 -9.00 -11.34
N PRO A 322 -3.14 -10.02 -10.48
CA PRO A 322 -3.16 -9.82 -9.05
C PRO A 322 -1.75 -9.56 -8.50
N SER A 323 -1.64 -8.59 -7.61
CA SER A 323 -0.50 -8.37 -6.73
C SER A 323 -0.85 -8.84 -5.32
N PHE A 324 0.05 -9.56 -4.66
CA PHE A 324 -0.17 -10.10 -3.33
C PHE A 324 0.66 -9.36 -2.29
N ASN A 325 -0.02 -8.80 -1.30
CA ASN A 325 0.61 -8.13 -0.19
C ASN A 325 0.27 -8.87 1.11
N TYR A 326 1.28 -9.31 1.88
CA TYR A 326 1.05 -9.95 3.16
C TYR A 326 0.74 -8.92 4.23
N VAL A 327 -0.29 -9.19 5.01
CA VAL A 327 -0.61 -8.38 6.17
C VAL A 327 0.23 -8.84 7.35
N HIS A 328 1.24 -8.04 7.69
CA HIS A 328 2.05 -8.21 8.88
C HIS A 328 1.52 -7.42 10.08
N SER A 329 0.80 -6.34 9.82
CA SER A 329 0.17 -5.50 10.85
C SER A 329 -1.24 -5.12 10.39
N PRO A 330 -2.27 -5.27 11.25
CA PRO A 330 -2.21 -5.89 12.60
C PRO A 330 -1.85 -7.37 12.58
N GLU A 331 -0.94 -7.78 13.47
CA GLU A 331 -0.39 -9.15 13.51
C GLU A 331 -1.47 -10.22 13.70
N ILE A 332 -2.58 -9.90 14.38
CA ILE A 332 -3.69 -10.85 14.58
C ILE A 332 -4.31 -11.34 13.27
N TRP A 333 -4.13 -10.62 12.16
CA TRP A 333 -4.64 -10.98 10.84
C TRP A 333 -3.61 -11.71 9.96
N ASN A 334 -2.39 -11.90 10.47
CA ASN A 334 -1.37 -12.65 9.75
C ASN A 334 -1.80 -14.12 9.60
N PHE A 335 -1.76 -14.64 8.38
CA PHE A 335 -2.17 -16.02 8.08
C PHE A 335 -1.28 -17.08 8.77
N GLN A 336 -0.05 -16.75 9.16
CA GLN A 336 0.83 -17.62 9.95
C GLN A 336 0.20 -17.96 11.32
N ASN A 337 -0.70 -17.13 11.84
CA ASN A 337 -1.44 -17.38 13.09
C ASN A 337 -2.45 -18.54 13.00
N LEU A 338 -2.72 -19.06 11.80
CA LEU A 338 -3.64 -20.19 11.61
C LEU A 338 -3.15 -21.48 12.30
N GLY A 339 -1.84 -21.61 12.58
CA GLY A 339 -1.28 -22.82 13.18
C GLY A 339 -1.72 -24.04 12.40
N PHE A 340 -1.42 -24.07 11.12
CA PHE A 340 -1.88 -25.08 10.18
C PHE A 340 -1.55 -26.49 10.66
N GLU A 341 -2.55 -27.35 10.68
CA GLU A 341 -2.29 -28.79 10.70
C GLU A 341 -1.55 -29.19 9.41
N PRO A 342 -0.67 -30.20 9.46
CA PRO A 342 0.15 -30.61 8.32
C PRO A 342 -0.65 -30.84 7.04
N ASP A 343 -1.87 -31.38 7.14
CA ASP A 343 -2.74 -31.61 5.99
C ASP A 343 -3.33 -30.33 5.39
N SER A 344 -3.70 -29.36 6.21
CA SER A 344 -4.17 -28.06 5.76
C SER A 344 -3.05 -27.28 5.09
N LYS A 345 -1.85 -27.31 5.67
CA LYS A 345 -0.64 -26.71 5.09
C LYS A 345 -0.34 -27.29 3.71
N ARG A 346 -0.36 -28.63 3.56
CA ARG A 346 -0.12 -29.31 2.29
C ARG A 346 -1.19 -28.98 1.23
N LYS A 347 -2.47 -28.92 1.63
CA LYS A 347 -3.58 -28.53 0.72
C LYS A 347 -3.38 -27.11 0.21
N LEU A 348 -2.98 -26.18 1.09
CA LEU A 348 -2.72 -24.80 0.72
C LEU A 348 -1.52 -24.71 -0.22
N GLU A 349 -0.39 -25.38 0.09
CA GLU A 349 0.76 -25.46 -0.80
C GLU A 349 0.39 -25.96 -2.20
N THR A 350 -0.41 -27.04 -2.27
CA THR A 350 -0.91 -27.57 -3.53
C THR A 350 -1.75 -26.56 -4.29
N SER A 351 -2.68 -25.88 -3.63
CA SER A 351 -3.53 -24.85 -4.22
C SER A 351 -2.72 -23.69 -4.76
N LEU A 352 -1.73 -23.22 -4.02
CA LEU A 352 -0.84 -22.12 -4.44
C LEU A 352 0.02 -22.51 -5.66
N ILE A 353 0.52 -23.77 -5.69
CA ILE A 353 1.26 -24.29 -6.84
C ILE A 353 0.36 -24.41 -8.08
N GLU A 354 -0.90 -24.85 -7.92
CA GLU A 354 -1.86 -24.93 -9.02
C GLU A 354 -2.19 -23.55 -9.58
N ILE A 355 -2.42 -22.57 -8.72
CA ILE A 355 -2.61 -21.16 -9.11
C ILE A 355 -1.39 -20.66 -9.88
N SER A 356 -0.18 -20.92 -9.38
CA SER A 356 1.08 -20.48 -10.02
C SER A 356 1.25 -21.03 -11.45
N LYS A 357 0.72 -22.22 -11.73
CA LYS A 357 0.77 -22.84 -13.07
C LYS A 357 -0.25 -22.25 -14.04
N LYS A 358 -1.37 -21.73 -13.55
CA LYS A 358 -2.44 -21.18 -14.40
C LYS A 358 -2.12 -19.79 -14.93
N VAL A 359 -1.31 -19.03 -14.23
CA VAL A 359 -0.99 -17.65 -14.59
C VAL A 359 0.25 -17.60 -15.46
N VAL A 360 0.09 -17.97 -16.74
CA VAL A 360 1.17 -18.06 -17.71
C VAL A 360 1.20 -16.84 -18.64
N ARG A 361 1.82 -15.74 -18.17
CA ARG A 361 2.46 -14.75 -19.05
C ARG A 361 3.83 -14.39 -18.45
N PRO A 362 4.94 -14.90 -18.99
CA PRO A 362 6.24 -14.89 -18.30
C PRO A 362 6.86 -13.52 -18.06
N THR A 363 6.42 -12.45 -18.72
CA THR A 363 7.04 -11.12 -18.65
C THR A 363 6.34 -10.14 -17.71
N MET A 364 5.03 -10.28 -17.47
CA MET A 364 4.26 -9.38 -16.58
C MET A 364 4.06 -9.92 -15.16
N TYR A 365 4.30 -11.21 -14.92
CA TYR A 365 3.90 -11.91 -13.69
C TYR A 365 5.07 -12.42 -12.85
N LYS A 366 6.29 -11.98 -13.13
CA LYS A 366 7.47 -12.43 -12.39
C LYS A 366 7.37 -12.08 -10.90
N ASP A 367 6.90 -10.89 -10.59
CA ASP A 367 6.77 -10.42 -9.20
C ASP A 367 5.63 -11.14 -8.47
N TRP A 368 4.56 -11.48 -9.17
CA TRP A 368 3.44 -12.25 -8.65
C TRP A 368 3.85 -13.68 -8.26
N TYR A 369 4.55 -14.37 -9.15
CA TYR A 369 5.08 -15.71 -8.87
C TYR A 369 6.00 -15.71 -7.65
N LEU A 370 6.83 -14.71 -7.52
CA LEU A 370 7.74 -14.57 -6.39
C LEU A 370 7.02 -14.24 -5.09
N ASN A 371 5.99 -13.41 -5.12
CA ASN A 371 5.14 -13.16 -3.96
C ASN A 371 4.42 -14.44 -3.51
N LEU A 372 4.00 -15.28 -4.44
CA LEU A 372 3.40 -16.57 -4.12
C LEU A 372 4.42 -17.57 -3.54
N GLN A 373 5.67 -17.58 -4.06
CA GLN A 373 6.76 -18.38 -3.47
C GLN A 373 7.10 -17.91 -2.06
N ASN A 374 7.11 -16.61 -1.83
CA ASN A 374 7.28 -16.05 -0.48
C ASN A 374 6.15 -16.50 0.47
N CYS A 375 4.89 -16.60 0.00
CA CYS A 375 3.79 -17.21 0.77
C CYS A 375 4.11 -18.63 1.19
N LEU A 376 4.60 -19.44 0.24
CA LEU A 376 4.93 -20.84 0.48
C LEU A 376 6.10 -20.97 1.48
N GLU A 377 7.09 -20.08 1.42
CA GLU A 377 8.20 -20.04 2.37
C GLU A 377 7.74 -19.66 3.77
N LEU A 378 6.93 -18.60 3.89
CA LEU A 378 6.35 -18.17 5.17
C LEU A 378 5.46 -19.23 5.80
N LEU A 379 4.75 -20.03 4.99
CA LEU A 379 3.98 -21.17 5.50
C LEU A 379 4.85 -22.30 6.05
N ARG A 380 6.10 -22.42 5.63
CA ARG A 380 7.04 -23.44 6.09
C ARG A 380 7.72 -23.07 7.41
N GLU A 381 7.73 -21.78 7.76
CA GLU A 381 8.26 -21.32 9.04
C GLU A 381 7.35 -21.75 10.19
N ASP A 382 7.96 -22.14 11.32
CA ASP A 382 7.24 -22.38 12.57
C ASP A 382 6.98 -21.03 13.24
N TYR A 383 5.69 -20.71 13.45
CA TYR A 383 5.24 -19.48 14.06
C TYR A 383 4.47 -19.74 15.35
N ASP A 384 4.81 -19.02 16.43
CA ASP A 384 4.08 -19.13 17.70
C ASP A 384 2.79 -18.32 17.65
N TYR A 385 1.69 -18.97 17.31
CA TYR A 385 0.35 -18.39 17.22
C TYR A 385 -0.33 -18.20 18.60
N ALA A 386 0.29 -18.63 19.70
CA ALA A 386 -0.32 -18.58 21.05
C ALA A 386 -0.56 -17.15 21.54
N ILE A 387 0.23 -16.21 21.04
CA ILE A 387 0.28 -14.83 21.52
C ILE A 387 -1.02 -14.06 21.23
N PHE A 388 -1.68 -14.33 20.11
CA PHE A 388 -2.81 -13.52 19.60
C PHE A 388 -4.20 -14.13 19.80
N LYS A 389 -4.32 -15.30 20.43
CA LYS A 389 -5.58 -16.06 20.54
C LYS A 389 -6.77 -15.28 21.09
N LYS A 390 -6.56 -14.63 22.26
CA LYS A 390 -7.65 -13.90 22.93
C LYS A 390 -8.07 -12.68 22.12
N ASP A 391 -7.10 -11.99 21.53
CA ASP A 391 -7.36 -10.78 20.75
C ASP A 391 -8.06 -11.11 19.44
N PHE A 392 -7.75 -12.25 18.80
CA PHE A 392 -8.46 -12.70 17.63
C PHE A 392 -9.95 -12.94 17.89
N ILE A 393 -10.29 -13.72 18.93
CA ILE A 393 -11.69 -14.01 19.28
C ILE A 393 -12.44 -12.73 19.63
N ARG A 394 -11.85 -11.87 20.45
CA ARG A 394 -12.44 -10.58 20.83
C ARG A 394 -12.67 -9.68 19.62
N ALA A 395 -11.71 -9.64 18.70
CA ALA A 395 -11.78 -8.82 17.49
C ALA A 395 -12.90 -9.29 16.57
N VAL A 396 -13.00 -10.61 16.33
CA VAL A 396 -14.07 -11.20 15.51
C VAL A 396 -15.45 -10.93 16.14
N GLN A 397 -15.60 -11.15 17.45
CA GLN A 397 -16.86 -10.88 18.16
C GLN A 397 -17.23 -9.39 18.11
N ALA A 398 -16.24 -8.49 18.26
CA ALA A 398 -16.48 -7.05 18.16
C ALA A 398 -16.92 -6.63 16.76
N LEU A 399 -16.29 -7.20 15.71
CA LEU A 399 -16.69 -6.97 14.32
C LEU A 399 -18.11 -7.49 14.03
N ASP A 400 -18.43 -8.71 14.45
CA ASP A 400 -19.74 -9.32 14.26
C ASP A 400 -20.84 -8.51 14.94
N ASN A 401 -20.64 -8.12 16.19
CA ASN A 401 -21.60 -7.29 16.93
C ASN A 401 -21.79 -5.92 16.25
N LYS A 402 -20.71 -5.30 15.79
CA LYS A 402 -20.76 -3.96 15.15
C LYS A 402 -21.44 -3.97 13.81
N ARG A 403 -21.25 -5.04 13.04
CA ARG A 403 -21.71 -5.16 11.64
C ARG A 403 -22.97 -6.00 11.49
N ASN A 404 -23.44 -6.60 12.58
CA ASN A 404 -24.53 -7.59 12.58
C ASN A 404 -24.24 -8.74 11.61
N THR A 405 -23.03 -9.26 11.67
CA THR A 405 -22.53 -10.38 10.87
C THR A 405 -22.25 -11.58 11.76
N LYS A 406 -21.92 -12.71 11.14
CA LYS A 406 -21.47 -13.90 11.85
C LYS A 406 -20.26 -14.48 11.12
N PHE A 407 -19.11 -14.36 11.72
CA PHE A 407 -17.83 -14.79 11.18
C PHE A 407 -17.86 -16.22 10.63
N LEU A 408 -18.38 -17.18 11.39
CA LEU A 408 -18.41 -18.58 10.98
C LEU A 408 -19.43 -18.91 9.87
N GLU A 409 -20.43 -18.05 9.63
CA GLU A 409 -21.28 -18.18 8.44
C GLU A 409 -20.55 -17.70 7.17
N VAL A 410 -19.62 -16.76 7.31
CA VAL A 410 -18.82 -16.19 6.19
C VAL A 410 -17.58 -17.04 5.92
N TYR A 411 -16.92 -17.54 6.97
CA TYR A 411 -15.66 -18.29 6.90
C TYR A 411 -15.78 -19.66 7.62
N PRO A 412 -16.64 -20.56 7.13
CA PRO A 412 -16.86 -21.88 7.77
C PRO A 412 -15.59 -22.74 7.81
N GLU A 413 -14.66 -22.54 6.87
CA GLU A 413 -13.37 -23.22 6.83
C GLU A 413 -12.45 -22.85 8.00
N LEU A 414 -12.71 -21.76 8.72
CA LEU A 414 -11.97 -21.33 9.90
C LEU A 414 -12.58 -21.82 11.23
N ASN A 415 -13.68 -22.61 11.18
CA ASN A 415 -14.36 -23.10 12.38
C ASN A 415 -13.42 -23.86 13.33
N TYR A 416 -12.57 -24.75 12.79
CA TYR A 416 -11.63 -25.54 13.59
C TYR A 416 -10.63 -24.68 14.35
N ILE A 417 -10.23 -23.55 13.77
CA ILE A 417 -9.32 -22.58 14.39
C ILE A 417 -10.06 -21.80 15.46
N TYR A 418 -11.27 -21.34 15.13
CA TYR A 418 -12.10 -20.58 16.05
C TYR A 418 -12.40 -21.39 17.31
N GLU A 419 -12.87 -22.62 17.20
CA GLU A 419 -13.14 -23.54 18.32
C GLU A 419 -11.88 -23.78 19.15
N ARG A 420 -10.77 -24.14 18.54
CA ARG A 420 -9.49 -24.36 19.23
C ARG A 420 -8.99 -23.13 19.99
N LEU A 421 -9.17 -21.94 19.42
CA LEU A 421 -8.80 -20.70 20.06
C LEU A 421 -9.78 -20.30 21.16
N TYR A 422 -11.07 -20.60 20.99
CA TYR A 422 -12.12 -20.31 21.95
C TYR A 422 -11.94 -21.14 23.23
N ASP A 423 -11.76 -22.46 23.13
CA ASP A 423 -11.56 -23.38 24.27
C ASP A 423 -10.32 -23.04 25.12
N GLN A 424 -9.32 -22.39 24.54
CA GLN A 424 -8.10 -21.97 25.24
C GLN A 424 -8.19 -20.55 25.80
N SER A 425 -9.26 -19.80 25.51
CA SER A 425 -9.45 -18.40 25.92
C SER A 425 -10.33 -18.26 27.17
N ILE A 426 -11.03 -19.35 27.56
CA ILE A 426 -11.83 -19.48 28.79
C ILE A 426 -10.93 -20.05 29.91
#